data_391a32cd919faafbaf1ae3ef4d385e3b
#
_entry.id   391a32cd919faafbaf1ae3ef4d385e3b
#
_cell.length_a   1.000
_cell.length_b   1.000
_cell.length_c   1.000
_cell.angle_alpha   90.00
_cell.angle_beta   90.00
_cell.angle_gamma   90.00
#
_symmetry.space_group_name_H-M   'P 1'
#
loop_
_entity.id
_entity.type
_entity.pdbx_description
1 polymer ?
#
loop_
_entity_poly.entity_id
_entity_poly.type
_entity_poly.pdbx_seq_one_letter_code
_entity_poly.pdbx_strand_id
1 'polypeptide(L)'
;EEALKQEKELVRPGAAELSHVQERTKIPEDERQLHSFLMAEGDLAAGELKIPVEWLEKLAEEGRAAYLEQGLWIAAEQQEEYLQALGQPESEEAAGVVRRMLRYRGGAGALQVALRYGWTEETARGILEKLCERGEAVGQEEPEVVYYHARLYNRARIQTLKNRREEISTCPPESYAALLLSRIQRPASPEESLKAAVDSLTGVPLPAAAWEEWILPARVRGYRANLLDSLLAAGEYFWHLEEGGKIRFDPMQDIDWDREPEILREMLAEPERLVVEALSRRGASFMQALKGVLPEGDSIYDVLQALLEKGVVCADSFVPARQWLDREKMRKASARQRVNTRVKALQAGRFDLVRPTRALSVQEQIDRCFDRYLILCRETAAACCLPWQEALNLLRVQEYTGQVRRGYFVRGLSGAQFIRGKDFESVTYTLMHPPCSSGSFQAGADGADLSGPPTPALPGSELADKKAVHSVFRPSGGIFWLNAADPMQPWGKLFPHGEGRAFMNVPGTAVAFRGGLPVALFERQGKALRVFEGEGLEEILACFAEEYKRGKVFSGRKRIVVKEYPVEAAEAFEKGGFMREAQDFCLYR
;
A
#
# COMPACT_ATOMS: atom_id res chain seq x y z
N GLU A 1 -25.93 -10.26 -4.29
CA GLU A 1 -25.65 -10.45 -5.72
C GLU A 1 -26.61 -9.68 -6.62
N GLU A 2 -27.91 -9.65 -6.35
CA GLU A 2 -28.91 -8.89 -7.11
C GLU A 2 -28.71 -7.38 -7.02
N ALA A 3 -28.40 -6.82 -5.85
CA ALA A 3 -28.08 -5.40 -5.66
C ALA A 3 -26.79 -5.00 -6.39
N LEU A 4 -25.78 -5.88 -6.46
CA LEU A 4 -24.55 -5.69 -7.22
C LEU A 4 -24.76 -5.80 -8.74
N LYS A 5 -25.74 -6.61 -9.17
CA LYS A 5 -26.19 -6.63 -10.58
C LYS A 5 -26.91 -5.33 -10.93
N GLN A 6 -27.81 -4.86 -10.08
CA GLN A 6 -28.53 -3.59 -10.28
C GLN A 6 -27.57 -2.37 -10.30
N GLU A 7 -26.55 -2.30 -9.42
CA GLU A 7 -25.52 -1.26 -9.50
C GLU A 7 -24.69 -1.34 -10.80
N LYS A 8 -24.47 -2.54 -11.33
CA LYS A 8 -23.79 -2.73 -12.60
C LYS A 8 -24.63 -2.30 -13.81
N GLU A 9 -25.96 -2.43 -13.73
CA GLU A 9 -26.89 -2.04 -14.78
C GLU A 9 -27.18 -0.54 -14.80
N LEU A 10 -27.04 0.18 -13.68
CA LEU A 10 -27.36 1.60 -13.53
C LEU A 10 -26.30 2.57 -14.09
N VAL A 11 -25.09 2.11 -14.44
CA VAL A 11 -24.05 3.00 -14.97
C VAL A 11 -23.99 2.87 -16.50
N ARG A 12 -24.57 3.85 -17.17
CA ARG A 12 -24.48 4.00 -18.63
C ARG A 12 -23.24 4.82 -18.98
N PRO A 13 -22.38 4.37 -19.93
CA PRO A 13 -21.28 5.17 -20.43
C PRO A 13 -21.78 6.34 -21.25
N GLY A 14 -21.13 7.49 -21.12
CA GLY A 14 -21.41 8.66 -21.94
C GLY A 14 -20.80 8.57 -23.33
N ALA A 15 -21.21 9.47 -24.23
CA ALA A 15 -20.72 9.50 -25.60
C ALA A 15 -19.19 9.69 -25.69
N ALA A 16 -18.59 10.46 -24.76
CA ALA A 16 -17.15 10.69 -24.70
C ALA A 16 -16.39 9.41 -24.40
N GLU A 17 -16.84 8.63 -23.42
CA GLU A 17 -16.21 7.34 -23.05
C GLU A 17 -16.38 6.31 -24.16
N LEU A 18 -17.55 6.24 -24.77
CA LEU A 18 -17.81 5.36 -25.90
C LEU A 18 -16.90 5.68 -27.09
N SER A 19 -16.72 6.97 -27.40
CA SER A 19 -15.80 7.41 -28.46
C SER A 19 -14.34 7.10 -28.13
N HIS A 20 -13.95 7.22 -26.85
CA HIS A 20 -12.56 6.98 -26.41
C HIS A 20 -12.16 5.50 -26.54
N VAL A 21 -13.06 4.57 -26.27
CA VAL A 21 -12.77 3.13 -26.33
C VAL A 21 -12.97 2.52 -27.71
N GLN A 22 -13.49 3.30 -28.68
CA GLN A 22 -13.74 2.84 -30.04
C GLN A 22 -12.45 2.28 -30.65
N GLU A 23 -12.50 1.04 -31.11
CA GLU A 23 -11.39 0.45 -31.86
C GLU A 23 -11.34 1.08 -33.24
N ARG A 24 -10.18 1.57 -33.62
CA ARG A 24 -9.91 2.13 -34.95
C ARG A 24 -8.60 1.58 -35.44
N THR A 25 -8.57 1.13 -36.69
CA THR A 25 -7.31 0.89 -37.38
C THR A 25 -6.72 2.24 -37.80
N LYS A 26 -5.43 2.30 -37.96
CA LYS A 26 -4.80 3.50 -38.48
C LYS A 26 -5.37 3.79 -39.87
N ILE A 27 -5.83 5.04 -40.10
CA ILE A 27 -6.31 5.46 -41.44
C ILE A 27 -5.21 5.18 -42.45
N PRO A 28 -5.50 4.48 -43.58
CA PRO A 28 -4.50 4.12 -44.56
C PRO A 28 -3.82 5.37 -45.17
N GLU A 29 -2.51 5.33 -45.24
CA GLU A 29 -1.69 6.37 -45.85
C GLU A 29 -1.33 6.02 -47.31
N ASP A 30 -1.53 4.75 -47.70
CA ASP A 30 -1.29 4.23 -49.03
C ASP A 30 -2.27 3.11 -49.42
N GLU A 31 -2.28 2.73 -50.68
CA GLU A 31 -3.16 1.67 -51.22
C GLU A 31 -2.91 0.28 -50.60
N ARG A 32 -1.68 -0.02 -50.18
CA ARG A 32 -1.34 -1.31 -49.58
C ARG A 32 -1.94 -1.44 -48.18
N GLN A 33 -1.91 -0.34 -47.42
CA GLN A 33 -2.52 -0.27 -46.09
C GLN A 33 -4.05 -0.30 -46.20
N LEU A 34 -4.63 0.25 -47.30
CA LEU A 34 -6.06 0.25 -47.53
C LEU A 34 -6.63 -1.16 -47.62
N HIS A 35 -5.98 -2.09 -48.34
CA HIS A 35 -6.42 -3.47 -48.39
C HIS A 35 -6.41 -4.14 -47.02
N SER A 36 -5.35 -3.96 -46.23
CA SER A 36 -5.27 -4.47 -44.87
C SER A 36 -6.34 -3.87 -43.97
N PHE A 37 -6.68 -2.60 -44.20
CA PHE A 37 -7.75 -1.90 -43.49
C PHE A 37 -9.13 -2.53 -43.82
N LEU A 38 -9.46 -2.76 -45.11
CA LEU A 38 -10.71 -3.41 -45.51
C LEU A 38 -10.80 -4.82 -44.92
N MET A 39 -9.71 -5.59 -44.93
CA MET A 39 -9.66 -6.92 -44.31
C MET A 39 -9.97 -6.88 -42.82
N ALA A 40 -9.48 -5.87 -42.10
CA ALA A 40 -9.67 -5.74 -40.66
C ALA A 40 -11.05 -5.17 -40.26
N GLU A 41 -11.43 -4.06 -40.89
CA GLU A 41 -12.63 -3.31 -40.51
C GLU A 41 -13.88 -3.72 -41.30
N GLY A 42 -13.72 -4.41 -42.43
CA GLY A 42 -14.79 -4.84 -43.31
C GLY A 42 -15.14 -3.81 -44.36
N ASP A 43 -16.39 -3.40 -44.43
CA ASP A 43 -16.91 -2.53 -45.47
C ASP A 43 -16.61 -1.05 -45.26
N LEU A 44 -16.47 -0.31 -46.35
CA LEU A 44 -16.25 1.12 -46.40
C LEU A 44 -17.19 1.78 -47.40
N ALA A 45 -17.98 2.77 -46.97
CA ALA A 45 -18.82 3.55 -47.88
C ALA A 45 -17.98 4.61 -48.60
N ALA A 46 -18.38 4.97 -49.83
CA ALA A 46 -17.73 6.01 -50.61
C ALA A 46 -17.72 7.35 -49.85
N GLY A 47 -16.54 7.97 -49.72
CA GLY A 47 -16.37 9.22 -48.96
C GLY A 47 -16.25 9.07 -47.43
N GLU A 48 -16.42 7.89 -46.91
CA GLU A 48 -16.16 7.59 -45.50
C GLU A 48 -14.65 7.70 -45.22
N LEU A 49 -14.26 8.29 -44.07
CA LEU A 49 -12.87 8.45 -43.63
C LEU A 49 -11.97 9.28 -44.57
N LYS A 50 -12.55 10.00 -45.56
CA LYS A 50 -11.80 10.82 -46.55
C LYS A 50 -10.74 10.03 -47.33
N ILE A 51 -10.95 8.74 -47.54
CA ILE A 51 -10.06 7.89 -48.37
C ILE A 51 -10.31 8.21 -49.85
N PRO A 52 -9.24 8.43 -50.67
CA PRO A 52 -9.41 8.64 -52.09
C PRO A 52 -10.06 7.46 -52.80
N VAL A 53 -11.09 7.74 -53.59
CA VAL A 53 -11.84 6.69 -54.32
C VAL A 53 -10.92 5.99 -55.35
N GLU A 54 -9.97 6.73 -55.90
CA GLU A 54 -8.97 6.23 -56.87
C GLU A 54 -8.17 5.05 -56.29
N TRP A 55 -7.90 5.03 -54.98
CA TRP A 55 -7.20 3.90 -54.33
C TRP A 55 -8.09 2.65 -54.26
N LEU A 56 -9.39 2.83 -54.04
CA LEU A 56 -10.35 1.72 -54.01
C LEU A 56 -10.59 1.15 -55.41
N GLU A 57 -10.69 2.02 -56.45
CA GLU A 57 -10.84 1.61 -57.84
C GLU A 57 -9.60 0.82 -58.32
N LYS A 58 -8.41 1.29 -57.98
CA LYS A 58 -7.14 0.60 -58.30
C LYS A 58 -7.04 -0.77 -57.62
N LEU A 59 -7.43 -0.88 -56.33
CA LEU A 59 -7.48 -2.17 -55.66
C LEU A 59 -8.49 -3.13 -56.31
N ALA A 60 -9.57 -2.58 -56.84
CA ALA A 60 -10.58 -3.40 -57.55
C ALA A 60 -10.03 -3.87 -58.90
N GLU A 61 -9.31 -3.02 -59.66
CA GLU A 61 -8.59 -3.41 -60.88
C GLU A 61 -7.57 -4.51 -60.63
N GLU A 62 -6.89 -4.46 -59.46
CA GLU A 62 -5.97 -5.51 -59.02
C GLU A 62 -6.67 -6.79 -58.49
N GLY A 63 -7.98 -6.81 -58.41
CA GLY A 63 -8.78 -7.94 -57.89
C GLY A 63 -8.67 -8.11 -56.36
N ARG A 64 -8.29 -7.07 -55.62
CA ARG A 64 -8.07 -7.06 -54.17
C ARG A 64 -9.22 -6.35 -53.41
N ALA A 65 -10.02 -5.58 -54.08
CA ALA A 65 -11.26 -5.01 -53.53
C ALA A 65 -12.46 -5.33 -54.45
N ALA A 66 -13.66 -5.34 -53.87
CA ALA A 66 -14.91 -5.48 -54.58
C ALA A 66 -15.88 -4.37 -54.19
N TYR A 67 -16.64 -3.90 -55.17
CA TYR A 67 -17.69 -2.89 -54.92
C TYR A 67 -19.05 -3.59 -54.95
N LEU A 68 -19.87 -3.36 -53.89
CA LEU A 68 -21.17 -3.95 -53.73
C LEU A 68 -22.28 -2.98 -54.20
N GLU A 69 -23.44 -3.49 -54.63
CA GLU A 69 -24.60 -2.71 -55.05
C GLU A 69 -25.11 -1.71 -54.00
N GLN A 70 -24.83 -1.95 -52.74
CA GLN A 70 -25.19 -1.08 -51.61
C GLN A 70 -24.25 0.14 -51.48
N GLY A 71 -23.30 0.31 -52.40
CA GLY A 71 -22.34 1.41 -52.35
C GLY A 71 -21.18 1.19 -51.37
N LEU A 72 -20.87 -0.06 -51.08
CA LEU A 72 -19.83 -0.42 -50.12
C LEU A 72 -18.63 -1.07 -50.83
N TRP A 73 -17.41 -0.65 -50.41
CA TRP A 73 -16.16 -1.28 -50.78
C TRP A 73 -15.75 -2.28 -49.71
N ILE A 74 -15.36 -3.47 -50.13
CA ILE A 74 -14.89 -4.57 -49.27
C ILE A 74 -13.61 -5.17 -49.82
N ALA A 75 -12.87 -5.91 -49.01
CA ALA A 75 -11.81 -6.76 -49.49
C ALA A 75 -12.38 -7.89 -50.36
N ALA A 76 -11.72 -8.22 -51.49
CA ALA A 76 -12.18 -9.23 -52.41
C ALA A 76 -12.36 -10.61 -51.73
N GLU A 77 -11.49 -10.93 -50.77
CA GLU A 77 -11.55 -12.17 -49.99
C GLU A 77 -12.80 -12.30 -49.12
N GLN A 78 -13.47 -11.20 -48.82
CA GLN A 78 -14.69 -11.16 -47.98
C GLN A 78 -15.97 -11.12 -48.85
N GLN A 79 -15.86 -11.13 -50.16
CA GLN A 79 -16.98 -10.96 -51.05
C GLN A 79 -18.08 -12.03 -50.86
N GLU A 80 -17.69 -13.29 -50.68
CA GLU A 80 -18.64 -14.38 -50.44
C GLU A 80 -19.41 -14.19 -49.12
N GLU A 81 -18.69 -13.81 -48.03
CA GLU A 81 -19.31 -13.48 -46.74
C GLU A 81 -20.37 -12.38 -46.87
N TYR A 82 -20.01 -11.27 -47.56
CA TYR A 82 -20.93 -10.15 -47.73
C TYR A 82 -22.10 -10.46 -48.66
N LEU A 83 -21.90 -11.20 -49.76
CA LEU A 83 -23.01 -11.61 -50.64
C LEU A 83 -23.99 -12.53 -49.91
N GLN A 84 -23.49 -13.46 -49.10
CA GLN A 84 -24.33 -14.31 -48.27
C GLN A 84 -25.07 -13.50 -47.22
N ALA A 85 -24.39 -12.59 -46.50
CA ALA A 85 -25.00 -11.72 -45.51
C ALA A 85 -26.12 -10.85 -46.08
N LEU A 86 -25.91 -10.27 -47.27
CA LEU A 86 -26.88 -9.41 -47.93
C LEU A 86 -28.07 -10.19 -48.51
N GLY A 87 -27.82 -11.38 -49.03
CA GLY A 87 -28.86 -12.26 -49.61
C GLY A 87 -29.68 -13.02 -48.55
N GLN A 88 -29.08 -13.30 -47.39
CA GLN A 88 -29.69 -14.04 -46.27
C GLN A 88 -29.47 -13.31 -44.95
N PRO A 89 -30.27 -12.29 -44.62
CA PRO A 89 -30.09 -11.50 -43.41
C PRO A 89 -30.17 -12.27 -42.09
N GLU A 90 -30.77 -13.46 -42.09
CA GLU A 90 -30.85 -14.31 -40.90
C GLU A 90 -29.60 -15.18 -40.69
N SER A 91 -28.64 -15.12 -41.59
CA SER A 91 -27.41 -15.91 -41.57
C SER A 91 -26.43 -15.46 -40.46
N GLU A 92 -25.46 -16.33 -40.14
CA GLU A 92 -24.36 -15.98 -39.20
C GLU A 92 -23.42 -14.95 -39.82
N GLU A 93 -23.29 -14.94 -41.13
CA GLU A 93 -22.47 -13.97 -41.88
C GLU A 93 -23.06 -12.56 -41.72
N ALA A 94 -24.39 -12.39 -41.80
CA ALA A 94 -25.04 -11.10 -41.52
C ALA A 94 -24.78 -10.61 -40.08
N ALA A 95 -24.90 -11.49 -39.09
CA ALA A 95 -24.57 -11.18 -37.70
C ALA A 95 -23.08 -10.83 -37.56
N GLY A 96 -22.17 -11.54 -38.25
CA GLY A 96 -20.74 -11.28 -38.27
C GLY A 96 -20.36 -9.91 -38.84
N VAL A 97 -20.97 -9.54 -39.97
CA VAL A 97 -20.78 -8.25 -40.63
C VAL A 97 -21.26 -7.09 -39.73
N VAL A 98 -22.46 -7.18 -39.16
CA VAL A 98 -23.01 -6.16 -38.25
C VAL A 98 -22.14 -6.03 -36.98
N ARG A 99 -21.73 -7.15 -36.39
CA ARG A 99 -20.85 -7.15 -35.23
C ARG A 99 -19.51 -6.45 -35.54
N ARG A 100 -18.92 -6.68 -36.70
CA ARG A 100 -17.67 -6.03 -37.17
C ARG A 100 -17.90 -4.53 -37.34
N MET A 101 -19.01 -4.14 -37.96
CA MET A 101 -19.39 -2.73 -38.10
C MET A 101 -19.51 -2.04 -36.73
N LEU A 102 -20.24 -2.62 -35.77
CA LEU A 102 -20.33 -2.06 -34.40
C LEU A 102 -18.98 -1.94 -33.69
N ARG A 103 -18.05 -2.83 -33.99
CA ARG A 103 -16.71 -2.80 -33.40
C ARG A 103 -15.87 -1.63 -33.89
N TYR A 104 -15.90 -1.34 -35.18
CA TYR A 104 -15.01 -0.37 -35.81
C TYR A 104 -15.70 0.96 -36.18
N ARG A 105 -17.01 0.98 -36.42
CA ARG A 105 -17.77 2.20 -36.79
C ARG A 105 -18.49 2.84 -35.60
N GLY A 106 -18.60 2.15 -34.49
CA GLY A 106 -19.24 2.65 -33.27
C GLY A 106 -20.68 2.18 -33.12
N GLY A 107 -21.41 2.85 -32.23
CA GLY A 107 -22.83 2.53 -32.03
C GLY A 107 -23.68 2.89 -33.21
N ALA A 108 -24.68 2.07 -33.51
CA ALA A 108 -25.62 2.30 -34.59
C ALA A 108 -27.05 1.90 -34.18
N GLY A 109 -28.03 2.67 -34.64
CA GLY A 109 -29.45 2.30 -34.58
C GLY A 109 -29.86 1.35 -35.71
N ALA A 110 -31.01 0.69 -35.57
CA ALA A 110 -31.52 -0.24 -36.56
C ALA A 110 -31.68 0.38 -37.96
N LEU A 111 -32.16 1.63 -38.04
CA LEU A 111 -32.29 2.36 -39.30
C LEU A 111 -30.92 2.59 -39.98
N GLN A 112 -29.88 2.91 -39.22
CA GLN A 112 -28.55 3.13 -39.79
C GLN A 112 -27.95 1.85 -40.36
N VAL A 113 -28.14 0.71 -39.69
CA VAL A 113 -27.74 -0.60 -40.16
C VAL A 113 -28.52 -1.00 -41.40
N ALA A 114 -29.84 -0.76 -41.39
CA ALA A 114 -30.73 -1.03 -42.54
C ALA A 114 -30.29 -0.27 -43.79
N LEU A 115 -30.07 1.05 -43.66
CA LEU A 115 -29.61 1.90 -44.76
C LEU A 115 -28.23 1.48 -45.32
N ARG A 116 -27.31 1.05 -44.44
CA ARG A 116 -25.96 0.64 -44.85
C ARG A 116 -25.96 -0.62 -45.69
N TYR A 117 -26.80 -1.59 -45.34
CA TYR A 117 -26.79 -2.91 -46.00
C TYR A 117 -27.97 -3.15 -46.96
N GLY A 118 -28.84 -2.15 -47.13
CA GLY A 118 -30.00 -2.26 -48.00
C GLY A 118 -31.12 -3.19 -47.44
N TRP A 119 -31.19 -3.34 -46.13
CA TRP A 119 -32.20 -4.14 -45.44
C TRP A 119 -33.39 -3.31 -44.99
N THR A 120 -34.46 -3.98 -44.55
CA THR A 120 -35.54 -3.29 -43.82
C THR A 120 -35.09 -2.98 -42.39
N GLU A 121 -35.68 -1.95 -41.79
CA GLU A 121 -35.37 -1.63 -40.39
C GLU A 121 -35.70 -2.77 -39.43
N GLU A 122 -36.80 -3.49 -39.71
CA GLU A 122 -37.23 -4.65 -38.93
C GLU A 122 -36.20 -5.79 -38.98
N THR A 123 -35.67 -6.08 -40.17
CA THR A 123 -34.60 -7.06 -40.38
C THR A 123 -33.33 -6.66 -39.62
N ALA A 124 -32.90 -5.41 -39.75
CA ALA A 124 -31.70 -4.92 -39.05
C ALA A 124 -31.88 -4.99 -37.53
N ARG A 125 -33.08 -4.65 -37.03
CA ARG A 125 -33.41 -4.74 -35.60
C ARG A 125 -33.35 -6.19 -35.11
N GLY A 126 -33.89 -7.14 -35.85
CA GLY A 126 -33.85 -8.56 -35.52
C GLY A 126 -32.39 -9.10 -35.41
N ILE A 127 -31.48 -8.67 -36.30
CA ILE A 127 -30.07 -9.03 -36.24
C ILE A 127 -29.42 -8.44 -34.98
N LEU A 128 -29.66 -7.16 -34.68
CA LEU A 128 -29.12 -6.47 -33.52
C LEU A 128 -29.61 -7.07 -32.19
N GLU A 129 -30.89 -7.42 -32.11
CA GLU A 129 -31.48 -8.11 -30.96
C GLU A 129 -30.87 -9.50 -30.76
N LYS A 130 -30.70 -10.28 -31.85
CA LYS A 130 -30.00 -11.57 -31.83
C LYS A 130 -28.57 -11.46 -31.31
N LEU A 131 -27.83 -10.39 -31.69
CA LEU A 131 -26.49 -10.10 -31.15
C LEU A 131 -26.54 -9.74 -29.66
N CYS A 132 -27.60 -9.06 -29.20
CA CYS A 132 -27.78 -8.75 -27.77
C CYS A 132 -28.07 -10.03 -26.96
N GLU A 133 -28.95 -10.92 -27.46
CA GLU A 133 -29.24 -12.20 -26.82
C GLU A 133 -27.99 -13.08 -26.65
N ARG A 134 -27.06 -13.00 -27.59
CA ARG A 134 -25.77 -13.70 -27.55
C ARG A 134 -24.74 -13.00 -26.67
N GLY A 135 -25.03 -11.80 -26.16
CA GLY A 135 -24.09 -11.00 -25.39
C GLY A 135 -22.95 -10.38 -26.22
N GLU A 136 -23.12 -10.30 -27.54
CA GLU A 136 -22.16 -9.73 -28.49
C GLU A 136 -22.40 -8.24 -28.74
N ALA A 137 -23.62 -7.75 -28.51
CA ALA A 137 -24.00 -6.35 -28.54
C ALA A 137 -24.76 -5.95 -27.27
N VAL A 138 -24.85 -4.63 -27.02
CA VAL A 138 -25.64 -4.02 -25.94
C VAL A 138 -26.44 -2.86 -26.52
N GLY A 139 -27.76 -2.88 -26.36
CA GLY A 139 -28.64 -1.77 -26.71
C GLY A 139 -28.74 -0.76 -25.58
N GLN A 140 -28.63 0.53 -25.90
CA GLN A 140 -28.84 1.65 -24.99
C GLN A 140 -29.98 2.53 -25.51
N GLU A 141 -31.03 2.74 -24.71
CA GLU A 141 -32.13 3.61 -25.02
C GLU A 141 -31.81 5.06 -24.78
N GLU A 142 -31.64 5.88 -25.85
CA GLU A 142 -31.47 7.33 -25.78
C GLU A 142 -31.71 7.99 -27.14
N PRO A 143 -32.66 8.80 -27.30
CA PRO A 143 -34.11 8.63 -27.33
C PRO A 143 -34.54 7.49 -28.22
N GLU A 144 -33.66 6.98 -29.08
CA GLU A 144 -33.79 5.75 -29.89
C GLU A 144 -32.77 4.73 -29.40
N VAL A 145 -33.05 3.44 -29.64
CA VAL A 145 -32.14 2.37 -29.23
C VAL A 145 -30.90 2.38 -30.13
N VAL A 146 -29.74 2.65 -29.53
CA VAL A 146 -28.44 2.54 -30.19
C VAL A 146 -27.73 1.31 -29.67
N TYR A 147 -27.23 0.48 -30.57
CA TYR A 147 -26.54 -0.77 -30.26
C TYR A 147 -25.05 -0.59 -30.38
N TYR A 148 -24.33 -1.13 -29.40
CA TYR A 148 -22.86 -1.05 -29.30
C TYR A 148 -22.27 -2.45 -29.22
N HIS A 149 -21.03 -2.62 -29.68
CA HIS A 149 -20.29 -3.85 -29.47
C HIS A 149 -20.05 -4.08 -27.97
N ALA A 150 -20.48 -5.25 -27.43
CA ALA A 150 -20.54 -5.53 -26.00
C ALA A 150 -19.20 -5.32 -25.28
N ARG A 151 -18.07 -5.73 -25.90
CA ARG A 151 -16.73 -5.56 -25.34
C ARG A 151 -16.36 -4.08 -25.18
N LEU A 152 -16.66 -3.26 -26.18
CA LEU A 152 -16.35 -1.81 -26.15
C LEU A 152 -17.25 -1.10 -25.15
N TYR A 153 -18.53 -1.42 -25.14
CA TYR A 153 -19.48 -0.88 -24.17
C TYR A 153 -19.06 -1.18 -22.73
N ASN A 154 -18.62 -2.41 -22.44
CA ASN A 154 -18.12 -2.77 -21.11
C ASN A 154 -16.82 -2.01 -20.74
N ARG A 155 -15.92 -1.79 -21.68
CA ARG A 155 -14.71 -0.95 -21.47
C ARG A 155 -15.10 0.50 -21.16
N ALA A 156 -16.01 1.09 -21.94
CA ALA A 156 -16.51 2.45 -21.69
C ALA A 156 -17.19 2.56 -20.32
N ARG A 157 -18.00 1.57 -19.93
CA ARG A 157 -18.65 1.52 -18.62
C ARG A 157 -17.64 1.49 -17.48
N ILE A 158 -16.58 0.70 -17.61
CA ILE A 158 -15.49 0.67 -16.62
C ILE A 158 -14.80 2.05 -16.54
N GLN A 159 -14.59 2.70 -17.68
CA GLN A 159 -14.00 4.04 -17.70
C GLN A 159 -14.92 5.08 -17.06
N THR A 160 -16.22 5.05 -17.34
CA THR A 160 -17.21 5.93 -16.68
C THR A 160 -17.23 5.73 -15.18
N LEU A 161 -17.19 4.48 -14.72
CA LEU A 161 -17.07 4.17 -13.29
C LEU A 161 -15.79 4.72 -12.68
N LYS A 162 -14.68 4.67 -13.41
CA LYS A 162 -13.40 5.23 -12.97
C LYS A 162 -13.48 6.76 -12.90
N ASN A 163 -14.02 7.43 -13.93
CA ASN A 163 -14.18 8.88 -13.97
C ASN A 163 -15.09 9.38 -12.84
N ARG A 164 -16.25 8.73 -12.62
CA ARG A 164 -17.15 9.07 -11.50
C ARG A 164 -16.51 8.87 -10.13
N ARG A 165 -15.61 7.89 -9.99
CA ARG A 165 -14.84 7.70 -8.73
C ARG A 165 -13.82 8.80 -8.52
N GLU A 166 -13.24 9.34 -9.59
CA GLU A 166 -12.30 10.47 -9.54
C GLU A 166 -13.01 11.81 -9.25
N GLU A 167 -14.29 11.94 -9.61
CA GLU A 167 -15.15 13.10 -9.28
C GLU A 167 -15.60 13.12 -7.81
N ILE A 168 -15.60 11.96 -7.11
CA ILE A 168 -15.85 11.92 -5.66
C ILE A 168 -14.68 12.61 -4.98
N SER A 169 -14.97 13.60 -4.11
CA SER A 169 -13.97 14.32 -3.31
C SER A 169 -13.19 13.35 -2.41
N THR A 170 -12.13 12.78 -2.96
CA THR A 170 -11.21 11.90 -2.24
C THR A 170 -10.00 12.71 -1.77
N CYS A 171 -9.51 12.39 -0.56
CA CYS A 171 -8.29 13.00 -0.08
C CYS A 171 -7.08 12.51 -0.87
N PRO A 172 -6.08 13.37 -1.11
CA PRO A 172 -4.86 12.96 -1.77
C PRO A 172 -4.04 11.98 -0.90
N PRO A 173 -3.15 11.16 -1.50
CA PRO A 173 -2.34 10.16 -0.78
C PRO A 173 -1.52 10.74 0.37
N GLU A 174 -1.01 11.95 0.19
CA GLU A 174 -0.23 12.68 1.21
C GLU A 174 -1.02 12.96 2.49
N SER A 175 -2.33 13.23 2.40
CA SER A 175 -3.18 13.40 3.59
C SER A 175 -3.25 12.13 4.42
N TYR A 176 -3.39 10.98 3.77
CA TYR A 176 -3.36 9.70 4.47
C TYR A 176 -1.97 9.33 4.98
N ALA A 177 -0.92 9.64 4.23
CA ALA A 177 0.44 9.51 4.70
C ALA A 177 0.69 10.36 5.95
N ALA A 178 0.24 11.62 5.97
CA ALA A 178 0.32 12.49 7.15
C ALA A 178 -0.44 11.91 8.35
N LEU A 179 -1.63 11.35 8.13
CA LEU A 179 -2.41 10.66 9.16
C LEU A 179 -1.64 9.47 9.74
N LEU A 180 -1.07 8.61 8.91
CA LEU A 180 -0.30 7.45 9.38
C LEU A 180 0.96 7.88 10.15
N LEU A 181 1.70 8.86 9.64
CA LEU A 181 2.91 9.39 10.27
C LEU A 181 2.61 10.07 11.62
N SER A 182 1.49 10.78 11.74
CA SER A 182 1.09 11.42 13.00
C SER A 182 0.81 10.41 14.13
N ARG A 183 0.54 9.16 13.79
CA ARG A 183 0.29 8.07 14.75
C ARG A 183 1.57 7.43 15.28
N ILE A 184 2.71 7.66 14.63
CA ILE A 184 4.00 7.08 15.03
C ILE A 184 4.44 7.66 16.37
N GLN A 185 4.26 8.97 16.58
CA GLN A 185 4.57 9.62 17.85
C GLN A 185 3.29 10.12 18.51
N ARG A 186 2.99 9.63 19.69
CA ARG A 186 1.87 10.08 20.51
C ARG A 186 2.39 10.82 21.74
N PRO A 187 1.72 11.88 22.20
CA PRO A 187 2.01 12.50 23.49
C PRO A 187 1.49 11.58 24.59
N ALA A 188 2.37 10.74 25.12
CA ALA A 188 2.11 9.81 26.19
C ALA A 188 3.40 9.59 27.00
N SER A 189 3.29 8.91 28.13
CA SER A 189 4.48 8.47 28.85
C SER A 189 5.35 7.56 27.98
N PRO A 190 6.67 7.44 28.25
CA PRO A 190 7.52 6.53 27.50
C PRO A 190 7.02 5.08 27.51
N GLU A 191 6.44 4.63 28.64
CA GLU A 191 5.90 3.29 28.84
C GLU A 191 4.66 3.06 27.96
N GLU A 192 3.71 3.99 27.99
CA GLU A 192 2.49 3.94 27.16
C GLU A 192 2.84 4.03 25.66
N SER A 193 3.79 4.89 25.31
CA SER A 193 4.28 5.02 23.93
C SER A 193 4.95 3.74 23.45
N LEU A 194 5.72 3.07 24.32
CA LEU A 194 6.36 1.80 24.02
C LEU A 194 5.32 0.70 23.81
N LYS A 195 4.35 0.57 24.70
CA LYS A 195 3.26 -0.40 24.57
C LYS A 195 2.50 -0.19 23.26
N ALA A 196 2.09 1.04 22.97
CA ALA A 196 1.40 1.38 21.72
C ALA A 196 2.27 1.10 20.46
N ALA A 197 3.59 1.29 20.56
CA ALA A 197 4.53 0.97 19.50
C ALA A 197 4.59 -0.53 19.22
N VAL A 198 4.69 -1.36 20.26
CA VAL A 198 4.70 -2.83 20.15
C VAL A 198 3.34 -3.32 19.63
N ASP A 199 2.21 -2.84 20.19
CA ASP A 199 0.86 -3.20 19.73
C ASP A 199 0.66 -2.92 18.24
N SER A 200 1.09 -1.75 17.76
CA SER A 200 0.94 -1.36 16.36
C SER A 200 1.73 -2.25 15.39
N LEU A 201 2.77 -2.92 15.88
CA LEU A 201 3.67 -3.76 15.09
C LEU A 201 3.61 -5.25 15.49
N THR A 202 2.64 -5.63 16.31
CA THR A 202 2.39 -7.03 16.68
C THR A 202 2.30 -7.92 15.43
N GLY A 203 2.99 -9.06 15.46
CA GLY A 203 3.01 -10.01 14.37
C GLY A 203 3.86 -9.61 13.16
N VAL A 204 4.55 -8.46 13.19
CA VAL A 204 5.42 -8.02 12.08
C VAL A 204 6.86 -8.47 12.31
N PRO A 205 7.41 -9.36 11.48
CA PRO A 205 8.80 -9.78 11.59
C PRO A 205 9.73 -8.70 11.03
N LEU A 206 10.50 -8.07 11.89
CA LEU A 206 11.47 -7.03 11.53
C LEU A 206 12.90 -7.48 11.86
N PRO A 207 13.92 -7.00 11.11
CA PRO A 207 15.31 -7.29 11.46
C PRO A 207 15.58 -6.96 12.93
N ALA A 208 16.22 -7.86 13.67
CA ALA A 208 16.41 -7.71 15.12
C ALA A 208 17.02 -6.35 15.52
N ALA A 209 18.00 -5.88 14.74
CA ALA A 209 18.63 -4.58 14.98
C ALA A 209 17.66 -3.39 14.77
N ALA A 210 16.66 -3.55 13.92
CA ALA A 210 15.73 -2.47 13.56
C ALA A 210 14.93 -1.99 14.76
N TRP A 211 14.53 -2.89 15.65
CA TRP A 211 13.69 -2.58 16.80
C TRP A 211 14.28 -1.46 17.66
N GLU A 212 15.52 -1.57 18.08
CA GLU A 212 16.18 -0.60 18.95
C GLU A 212 16.99 0.47 18.21
N GLU A 213 17.38 0.22 16.95
CA GLU A 213 18.14 1.19 16.17
C GLU A 213 17.26 2.32 15.59
N TRP A 214 16.00 2.05 15.21
CA TRP A 214 15.16 3.08 14.58
C TRP A 214 13.63 2.90 14.76
N ILE A 215 13.09 1.71 15.04
CA ILE A 215 11.65 1.51 15.25
C ILE A 215 11.17 2.13 16.56
N LEU A 216 11.70 1.67 17.69
CA LEU A 216 11.30 2.14 19.01
C LEU A 216 11.78 3.58 19.28
N PRO A 217 13.01 3.98 18.93
CA PRO A 217 13.44 5.37 19.06
C PRO A 217 12.59 6.38 18.28
N ALA A 218 12.05 5.99 17.11
CA ALA A 218 11.15 6.86 16.34
C ALA A 218 9.78 7.07 17.02
N ARG A 219 9.33 6.13 17.84
CA ARG A 219 8.01 6.11 18.48
C ARG A 219 8.01 6.58 19.93
N VAL A 220 9.08 6.29 20.65
CA VAL A 220 9.19 6.52 22.09
C VAL A 220 10.17 7.65 22.36
N ARG A 221 9.66 8.77 22.86
CA ARG A 221 10.51 9.91 23.23
C ARG A 221 11.40 9.52 24.42
N GLY A 222 12.74 9.64 24.24
CA GLY A 222 13.69 9.25 25.27
C GLY A 222 13.78 7.74 25.49
N TYR A 223 13.58 6.96 24.43
CA TYR A 223 13.70 5.50 24.46
C TYR A 223 15.02 5.06 25.12
N ARG A 224 14.91 4.09 26.03
CA ARG A 224 16.04 3.42 26.68
C ARG A 224 15.79 1.92 26.70
N ALA A 225 16.83 1.14 26.54
CA ALA A 225 16.76 -0.32 26.46
C ALA A 225 16.03 -0.98 27.64
N ASN A 226 16.17 -0.43 28.85
CA ASN A 226 15.50 -0.94 30.05
C ASN A 226 13.96 -0.83 30.00
N LEU A 227 13.41 0.11 29.24
CA LEU A 227 11.95 0.22 29.06
C LEU A 227 11.39 -1.03 28.37
N LEU A 228 12.08 -1.51 27.32
CA LEU A 228 11.66 -2.73 26.62
C LEU A 228 11.80 -3.96 27.52
N ASP A 229 12.90 -4.04 28.28
CA ASP A 229 13.11 -5.14 29.23
C ASP A 229 12.01 -5.14 30.32
N SER A 230 11.62 -3.97 30.82
CA SER A 230 10.52 -3.85 31.80
C SER A 230 9.17 -4.25 31.21
N LEU A 231 8.88 -3.88 29.96
CA LEU A 231 7.64 -4.28 29.26
C LEU A 231 7.55 -5.80 29.09
N LEU A 232 8.67 -6.44 28.70
CA LEU A 232 8.74 -7.89 28.53
C LEU A 232 8.63 -8.63 29.89
N ALA A 233 9.31 -8.10 30.92
CA ALA A 233 9.24 -8.67 32.27
C ALA A 233 7.83 -8.57 32.89
N ALA A 234 6.98 -7.64 32.45
CA ALA A 234 5.58 -7.56 32.83
C ALA A 234 4.75 -8.75 32.30
N GLY A 235 5.26 -9.49 31.30
CA GLY A 235 4.64 -10.71 30.79
C GLY A 235 3.42 -10.47 29.90
N GLU A 236 3.25 -9.25 29.34
CA GLU A 236 2.17 -8.98 28.39
C GLU A 236 2.54 -9.39 26.96
N TYR A 237 3.84 -9.39 26.64
CA TYR A 237 4.38 -9.71 25.32
C TYR A 237 5.49 -10.71 25.44
N PHE A 238 5.67 -11.49 24.35
CA PHE A 238 6.87 -12.29 24.14
C PHE A 238 7.45 -11.97 22.76
N TRP A 239 8.69 -12.36 22.58
CA TRP A 239 9.38 -12.20 21.30
C TRP A 239 10.13 -13.48 20.96
N HIS A 240 10.32 -13.72 19.69
CA HIS A 240 11.18 -14.80 19.22
C HIS A 240 11.93 -14.38 17.95
N LEU A 241 13.08 -15.04 17.78
CA LEU A 241 13.90 -14.86 16.60
C LEU A 241 13.40 -15.81 15.52
N GLU A 242 13.11 -15.25 14.34
CA GLU A 242 12.71 -15.99 13.15
C GLU A 242 13.87 -16.16 12.19
N GLU A 243 13.68 -17.02 11.19
CA GLU A 243 14.64 -17.21 10.12
C GLU A 243 15.03 -15.89 9.45
N GLY A 244 16.32 -15.76 9.09
CA GLY A 244 16.87 -14.54 8.53
C GLY A 244 17.16 -13.43 9.53
N GLY A 245 17.17 -13.73 10.84
CA GLY A 245 17.55 -12.78 11.89
C GLY A 245 16.50 -11.71 12.15
N LYS A 246 15.23 -12.03 11.95
CA LYS A 246 14.10 -11.15 12.25
C LYS A 246 13.54 -11.47 13.62
N ILE A 247 13.07 -10.47 14.33
CA ILE A 247 12.34 -10.60 15.58
C ILE A 247 10.91 -10.13 15.40
N ARG A 248 9.98 -10.92 15.93
CA ARG A 248 8.57 -10.61 16.03
C ARG A 248 8.16 -10.53 17.50
N PHE A 249 7.32 -9.56 17.81
CA PHE A 249 6.63 -9.45 19.12
C PHE A 249 5.19 -9.87 18.96
N ASP A 250 4.71 -10.68 19.90
CA ASP A 250 3.31 -11.10 19.97
C ASP A 250 2.80 -10.97 21.41
N PRO A 251 1.50 -10.70 21.62
CA PRO A 251 0.89 -10.72 22.94
C PRO A 251 0.90 -12.13 23.55
N MET A 252 1.13 -12.25 24.86
CA MET A 252 1.09 -13.53 25.55
C MET A 252 -0.26 -14.25 25.41
N GLN A 253 -1.36 -13.52 25.25
CA GLN A 253 -2.70 -14.09 25.01
C GLN A 253 -2.83 -14.81 23.66
N ASP A 254 -1.91 -14.59 22.73
CA ASP A 254 -1.90 -15.25 21.42
C ASP A 254 -1.14 -16.58 21.43
N ILE A 255 -0.52 -16.93 22.55
CA ILE A 255 0.12 -18.25 22.70
C ILE A 255 -0.95 -19.33 22.73
N ASP A 256 -0.74 -20.37 21.95
CA ASP A 256 -1.49 -21.62 22.01
C ASP A 256 -0.90 -22.53 23.10
N TRP A 257 -1.47 -22.45 24.30
CA TRP A 257 -1.00 -23.21 25.45
C TRP A 257 -1.32 -24.71 25.38
N ASP A 258 -2.28 -25.10 24.53
CA ASP A 258 -2.66 -26.50 24.32
C ASP A 258 -1.74 -27.20 23.32
N ARG A 259 -0.94 -26.44 22.60
CA ARG A 259 0.01 -26.96 21.61
C ARG A 259 1.43 -26.98 22.14
N GLU A 260 2.07 -28.14 22.03
CA GLU A 260 3.48 -28.31 22.40
C GLU A 260 4.39 -27.47 21.48
N PRO A 261 5.55 -26.98 22.00
CA PRO A 261 6.56 -26.33 21.20
C PRO A 261 7.02 -27.20 20.02
N GLU A 262 7.05 -26.61 18.82
CA GLU A 262 7.52 -27.30 17.61
C GLU A 262 9.05 -27.32 17.57
N ILE A 263 9.66 -28.34 18.17
CA ILE A 263 11.11 -28.48 18.27
C ILE A 263 11.58 -29.65 17.43
N LEU A 264 12.35 -29.38 16.40
CA LEU A 264 13.01 -30.41 15.60
C LEU A 264 14.21 -30.97 16.38
N ARG A 265 13.95 -31.93 17.27
CA ARG A 265 14.95 -32.52 18.18
C ARG A 265 16.17 -33.10 17.45
N GLU A 266 16.01 -33.51 16.21
CA GLU A 266 17.08 -34.02 15.34
C GLU A 266 18.12 -32.95 14.98
N MET A 267 17.73 -31.67 14.98
CA MET A 267 18.62 -30.55 14.68
C MET A 267 19.34 -29.98 15.91
N LEU A 268 19.12 -30.58 17.10
CA LEU A 268 19.72 -30.09 18.35
C LEU A 268 20.95 -30.93 18.72
N ALA A 269 22.02 -30.22 19.12
CA ALA A 269 23.18 -30.87 19.75
C ALA A 269 22.82 -31.39 21.15
N GLU A 270 23.63 -32.32 21.69
CA GLU A 270 23.34 -32.93 23.00
C GLU A 270 23.18 -31.89 24.13
N PRO A 271 24.05 -30.90 24.30
CA PRO A 271 23.86 -29.86 25.33
C PRO A 271 22.57 -29.05 25.14
N GLU A 272 22.16 -28.79 23.88
CA GLU A 272 20.94 -28.10 23.56
C GLU A 272 19.69 -28.91 23.96
N ARG A 273 19.70 -30.24 23.74
CA ARG A 273 18.61 -31.14 24.14
C ARG A 273 18.41 -31.14 25.65
N LEU A 274 19.50 -31.19 26.42
CA LEU A 274 19.45 -31.13 27.87
C LEU A 274 18.77 -29.86 28.39
N VAL A 275 19.10 -28.70 27.79
CA VAL A 275 18.50 -27.42 28.15
C VAL A 275 17.01 -27.38 27.76
N VAL A 276 16.65 -27.83 26.55
CA VAL A 276 15.26 -27.92 26.10
C VAL A 276 14.43 -28.81 27.01
N GLU A 277 14.98 -29.97 27.40
CA GLU A 277 14.32 -30.92 28.31
C GLU A 277 14.12 -30.31 29.71
N ALA A 278 15.10 -29.56 30.21
CA ALA A 278 14.99 -28.85 31.46
C ALA A 278 13.90 -27.78 31.41
N LEU A 279 13.84 -26.97 30.33
CA LEU A 279 12.80 -25.95 30.12
C LEU A 279 11.41 -26.58 29.96
N SER A 280 11.28 -27.70 29.25
CA SER A 280 10.01 -28.41 29.10
C SER A 280 9.44 -28.87 30.45
N ARG A 281 10.32 -29.32 31.37
CA ARG A 281 9.89 -29.82 32.69
C ARG A 281 9.67 -28.72 33.74
N ARG A 282 10.49 -27.65 33.69
CA ARG A 282 10.53 -26.61 34.76
C ARG A 282 9.83 -25.32 34.36
N GLY A 283 9.57 -25.11 33.07
CA GLY A 283 9.14 -23.83 32.52
C GLY A 283 10.24 -22.77 32.52
N ALA A 284 9.84 -21.52 32.45
CA ALA A 284 10.73 -20.37 32.40
C ALA A 284 11.79 -20.38 33.53
N SER A 285 13.06 -20.39 33.16
CA SER A 285 14.17 -20.62 34.07
C SER A 285 15.31 -19.64 33.85
N PHE A 286 15.96 -19.22 34.96
CA PHE A 286 17.17 -18.40 34.87
C PHE A 286 18.36 -19.21 34.33
N MET A 287 19.27 -18.55 33.64
CA MET A 287 20.46 -19.15 33.05
C MET A 287 21.28 -19.97 34.07
N GLN A 288 21.38 -19.53 35.35
CA GLN A 288 22.11 -20.25 36.38
C GLN A 288 21.47 -21.60 36.72
N ALA A 289 20.13 -21.67 36.74
CA ALA A 289 19.42 -22.94 36.99
C ALA A 289 19.59 -23.92 35.82
N LEU A 290 19.72 -23.41 34.60
CA LEU A 290 19.97 -24.19 33.39
C LEU A 290 21.43 -24.68 33.31
N LYS A 291 22.39 -23.92 33.85
CA LYS A 291 23.79 -24.32 33.88
C LYS A 291 23.98 -25.67 34.57
N GLY A 292 23.20 -25.94 35.63
CA GLY A 292 23.31 -27.18 36.40
C GLY A 292 22.89 -28.48 35.67
N VAL A 293 22.31 -28.38 34.46
CA VAL A 293 21.94 -29.54 33.65
C VAL A 293 22.99 -29.89 32.59
N LEU A 294 23.99 -29.03 32.41
CA LEU A 294 25.04 -29.23 31.42
C LEU A 294 26.24 -29.97 32.01
N PRO A 295 26.95 -30.78 31.21
CA PRO A 295 28.23 -31.35 31.58
C PRO A 295 29.28 -30.28 31.95
N GLU A 296 30.28 -30.67 32.76
CA GLU A 296 31.42 -29.78 33.05
C GLU A 296 32.19 -29.46 31.76
N GLY A 297 32.38 -28.15 31.52
CA GLY A 297 33.07 -27.65 30.32
C GLY A 297 32.16 -27.00 29.30
N ASP A 298 30.87 -27.30 29.28
CA ASP A 298 29.92 -26.67 28.36
C ASP A 298 29.51 -25.28 28.83
N SER A 299 29.45 -24.35 27.89
CA SER A 299 29.03 -22.96 28.15
C SER A 299 27.51 -22.83 27.97
N ILE A 300 26.78 -22.70 29.08
CA ILE A 300 25.32 -22.42 29.02
C ILE A 300 24.99 -21.21 28.18
N TYR A 301 25.83 -20.18 28.18
CA TYR A 301 25.66 -19.00 27.37
C TYR A 301 25.69 -19.33 25.87
N ASP A 302 26.64 -20.14 25.42
CA ASP A 302 26.75 -20.51 24.01
C ASP A 302 25.62 -21.42 23.57
N VAL A 303 25.18 -22.33 24.45
CA VAL A 303 24.02 -23.21 24.20
C VAL A 303 22.74 -22.41 24.07
N LEU A 304 22.46 -21.46 24.98
CA LEU A 304 21.28 -20.61 24.92
C LEU A 304 21.29 -19.69 23.68
N GLN A 305 22.45 -19.18 23.28
CA GLN A 305 22.57 -18.39 22.06
C GLN A 305 22.33 -19.23 20.81
N ALA A 306 22.78 -20.47 20.78
CA ALA A 306 22.51 -21.38 19.66
C ALA A 306 21.02 -21.76 19.57
N LEU A 307 20.38 -22.01 20.72
CA LEU A 307 18.93 -22.27 20.79
C LEU A 307 18.11 -21.03 20.37
N LEU A 308 18.55 -19.83 20.75
CA LEU A 308 17.95 -18.57 20.33
C LEU A 308 18.04 -18.39 18.81
N GLU A 309 19.22 -18.64 18.23
CA GLU A 309 19.46 -18.55 16.79
C GLU A 309 18.59 -19.52 15.98
N LYS A 310 18.28 -20.68 16.57
CA LYS A 310 17.34 -21.67 16.01
C LYS A 310 15.86 -21.34 16.26
N GLY A 311 15.55 -20.25 16.97
CA GLY A 311 14.17 -19.86 17.31
C GLY A 311 13.49 -20.79 18.32
N VAL A 312 14.26 -21.58 19.08
CA VAL A 312 13.73 -22.57 20.05
C VAL A 312 13.43 -21.94 21.39
N VAL A 313 14.21 -20.92 21.80
CA VAL A 313 14.05 -20.23 23.09
C VAL A 313 13.81 -18.74 22.91
N CYS A 314 13.08 -18.18 23.85
CA CYS A 314 12.90 -16.74 24.04
C CYS A 314 13.25 -16.35 25.48
N ALA A 315 13.14 -15.07 25.83
CA ALA A 315 13.36 -14.61 27.20
C ALA A 315 12.40 -13.47 27.56
N ASP A 316 12.17 -13.29 28.88
CA ASP A 316 11.40 -12.18 29.46
C ASP A 316 12.21 -10.85 29.54
N SER A 317 13.27 -10.75 28.74
CA SER A 317 14.03 -9.53 28.49
C SER A 317 14.56 -9.53 27.05
N PHE A 318 14.95 -8.37 26.54
CA PHE A 318 15.54 -8.25 25.21
C PHE A 318 17.08 -8.39 25.21
N VAL A 319 17.68 -8.58 26.40
CA VAL A 319 19.13 -8.73 26.56
C VAL A 319 19.73 -9.84 25.72
N PRO A 320 19.14 -11.06 25.63
CA PRO A 320 19.69 -12.12 24.77
C PRO A 320 19.73 -11.76 23.29
N ALA A 321 18.72 -11.03 22.79
CA ALA A 321 18.70 -10.54 21.41
C ALA A 321 19.82 -9.52 21.15
N ARG A 322 20.09 -8.59 22.08
CA ARG A 322 21.21 -7.65 21.97
C ARG A 322 22.56 -8.36 21.96
N GLN A 323 22.71 -9.39 22.80
CA GLN A 323 23.93 -10.22 22.83
C GLN A 323 24.14 -10.98 21.54
N TRP A 324 23.07 -11.53 20.97
CA TRP A 324 23.10 -12.18 19.66
C TRP A 324 23.54 -11.21 18.57
N LEU A 325 22.96 -10.00 18.51
CA LEU A 325 23.35 -8.94 17.58
C LEU A 325 24.81 -8.53 17.73
N ASP A 326 25.33 -8.43 18.96
CA ASP A 326 26.72 -8.11 19.21
C ASP A 326 27.65 -9.23 18.72
N ARG A 327 27.30 -10.50 18.91
CA ARG A 327 28.03 -11.66 18.33
C ARG A 327 28.07 -11.59 16.81
N GLU A 328 26.96 -11.30 16.17
CA GLU A 328 26.88 -11.16 14.71
C GLU A 328 27.76 -10.01 14.20
N LYS A 329 27.79 -8.89 14.90
CA LYS A 329 28.70 -7.77 14.60
C LYS A 329 30.17 -8.18 14.79
N MET A 330 30.48 -8.98 15.82
CA MET A 330 31.85 -9.45 16.10
C MET A 330 32.32 -10.56 15.14
N ARG A 331 31.44 -11.43 14.64
CA ARG A 331 31.77 -12.36 13.55
C ARG A 331 32.29 -11.64 12.31
N LYS A 332 31.85 -10.40 12.10
CA LYS A 332 32.24 -9.52 10.99
C LYS A 332 33.41 -8.59 11.32
N ALA A 333 33.91 -8.53 12.57
CA ALA A 333 34.96 -7.64 13.04
C ALA A 333 36.18 -8.41 13.58
N SER A 334 37.36 -7.76 13.56
CA SER A 334 38.65 -8.36 13.97
C SER A 334 38.76 -8.64 15.47
N ALA A 335 39.66 -9.57 15.83
CA ALA A 335 39.84 -10.26 17.12
C ALA A 335 40.05 -9.42 18.40
N ARG A 336 40.18 -8.09 18.34
CA ARG A 336 40.59 -7.24 19.49
C ARG A 336 39.47 -6.82 20.47
N GLN A 337 38.18 -7.13 20.21
CA GLN A 337 37.02 -6.63 20.99
C GLN A 337 36.29 -7.66 21.88
N ARG A 338 36.85 -8.85 22.12
CA ARG A 338 36.15 -9.99 22.75
C ARG A 338 35.98 -9.98 24.29
N VAL A 339 36.33 -8.94 25.01
CA VAL A 339 36.54 -9.05 26.49
C VAL A 339 35.32 -8.74 27.37
N ASN A 340 34.25 -8.06 26.88
CA ASN A 340 33.19 -7.54 27.75
C ASN A 340 31.84 -8.27 27.76
N THR A 341 31.72 -9.44 27.11
CA THR A 341 30.43 -10.09 26.87
C THR A 341 29.90 -10.93 28.05
N ARG A 342 30.78 -11.43 28.91
CA ARG A 342 30.42 -12.34 30.01
C ARG A 342 29.64 -11.68 31.17
N VAL A 343 29.89 -10.42 31.48
CA VAL A 343 29.22 -9.72 32.59
C VAL A 343 27.77 -9.39 32.29
N LYS A 344 27.44 -9.11 31.04
CA LYS A 344 26.07 -8.81 30.60
C LYS A 344 25.13 -10.04 30.59
N ALA A 345 25.68 -11.23 30.59
CA ALA A 345 24.91 -12.48 30.55
C ALA A 345 24.08 -12.72 31.82
N LEU A 346 24.49 -12.17 32.95
CA LEU A 346 23.77 -12.32 34.23
C LEU A 346 22.43 -11.55 34.30
N GLN A 347 22.18 -10.63 33.38
CA GLN A 347 20.96 -9.81 33.32
C GLN A 347 19.94 -10.29 32.27
N ALA A 348 20.13 -11.48 31.73
CA ALA A 348 19.36 -11.98 30.59
C ALA A 348 17.89 -12.33 30.89
N GLY A 349 17.48 -12.28 32.18
CA GLY A 349 16.13 -12.67 32.58
C GLY A 349 15.93 -14.20 32.60
N ARG A 350 14.68 -14.66 32.51
CA ARG A 350 14.31 -16.07 32.42
C ARG A 350 14.18 -16.46 30.97
N PHE A 351 14.70 -17.63 30.62
CA PHE A 351 14.50 -18.25 29.31
C PHE A 351 13.33 -19.21 29.35
N ASP A 352 12.56 -19.26 28.28
CA ASP A 352 11.50 -20.24 28.08
C ASP A 352 11.52 -20.76 26.64
N LEU A 353 10.79 -21.84 26.39
CA LEU A 353 10.61 -22.36 25.04
C LEU A 353 9.66 -21.46 24.24
N VAL A 354 9.99 -21.25 22.98
CA VAL A 354 9.09 -20.57 22.05
C VAL A 354 7.89 -21.47 21.80
N ARG A 355 6.71 -20.99 22.12
CA ARG A 355 5.44 -21.69 21.88
C ARG A 355 4.78 -21.17 20.60
N PRO A 356 4.06 -22.02 19.87
CA PRO A 356 3.30 -21.59 18.71
C PRO A 356 2.22 -20.59 19.13
N THR A 357 1.94 -19.65 18.24
CA THR A 357 0.78 -18.77 18.39
C THR A 357 -0.46 -19.44 17.81
N ARG A 358 -1.62 -19.19 18.41
CA ARG A 358 -2.89 -19.64 17.86
C ARG A 358 -3.16 -18.97 16.51
N ALA A 359 -3.88 -19.65 15.66
CA ALA A 359 -4.36 -19.05 14.43
C ALA A 359 -5.36 -17.91 14.77
N LEU A 360 -5.11 -16.72 14.27
CA LEU A 360 -6.05 -15.62 14.40
C LEU A 360 -7.22 -15.82 13.46
N SER A 361 -8.43 -15.60 13.95
CA SER A 361 -9.60 -15.50 13.09
C SER A 361 -9.44 -14.34 12.10
N VAL A 362 -10.13 -14.41 10.96
CA VAL A 362 -10.12 -13.31 9.98
C VAL A 362 -10.62 -12.00 10.59
N GLN A 363 -11.55 -12.08 11.56
CA GLN A 363 -12.03 -10.92 12.31
C GLN A 363 -10.89 -10.25 13.11
N GLU A 364 -10.11 -11.01 13.85
CA GLU A 364 -8.98 -10.48 14.63
C GLU A 364 -7.90 -9.90 13.72
N GLN A 365 -7.66 -10.51 12.56
CA GLN A 365 -6.75 -9.96 11.56
C GLN A 365 -7.26 -8.64 10.98
N ILE A 366 -8.58 -8.51 10.71
CA ILE A 366 -9.24 -7.27 10.31
C ILE A 366 -9.02 -6.19 11.37
N ASP A 367 -9.25 -6.52 12.64
CA ASP A 367 -9.09 -5.58 13.74
C ASP A 367 -7.65 -5.08 13.88
N ARG A 368 -6.66 -5.95 13.78
CA ARG A 368 -5.24 -5.56 13.76
C ARG A 368 -4.88 -4.68 12.56
N CYS A 369 -5.48 -4.95 11.39
CA CYS A 369 -5.27 -4.13 10.20
C CYS A 369 -5.84 -2.72 10.39
N PHE A 370 -7.04 -2.58 10.95
CA PHE A 370 -7.61 -1.29 11.31
C PHE A 370 -6.79 -0.56 12.37
N ASP A 371 -6.30 -1.26 13.40
CA ASP A 371 -5.48 -0.67 14.45
C ASP A 371 -4.18 -0.11 13.89
N ARG A 372 -3.63 -0.73 12.86
CA ARG A 372 -2.41 -0.29 12.18
C ARG A 372 -2.66 0.83 11.18
N TYR A 373 -3.63 0.67 10.29
CA TYR A 373 -3.81 1.51 9.11
C TYR A 373 -5.04 2.41 9.14
N LEU A 374 -6.00 2.23 10.07
CA LEU A 374 -7.29 2.93 10.16
C LEU A 374 -8.22 2.72 8.95
N ILE A 375 -7.66 2.62 7.76
CA ILE A 375 -8.39 2.35 6.52
C ILE A 375 -8.00 0.96 6.03
N LEU A 376 -9.01 0.09 5.87
CA LEU A 376 -8.82 -1.24 5.33
C LEU A 376 -9.23 -1.24 3.85
N CYS A 377 -8.28 -1.60 3.00
CA CYS A 377 -8.43 -1.72 1.56
C CYS A 377 -7.53 -2.87 1.07
N ARG A 378 -7.49 -3.12 -0.21
CA ARG A 378 -6.67 -4.21 -0.77
C ARG A 378 -5.18 -4.06 -0.43
N GLU A 379 -4.64 -2.84 -0.50
CA GLU A 379 -3.22 -2.55 -0.23
C GLU A 379 -2.87 -2.77 1.25
N THR A 380 -3.70 -2.28 2.17
CA THR A 380 -3.46 -2.44 3.62
C THR A 380 -3.70 -3.88 4.07
N ALA A 381 -4.66 -4.59 3.48
CA ALA A 381 -4.87 -6.02 3.69
C ALA A 381 -3.64 -6.83 3.24
N ALA A 382 -3.09 -6.54 2.06
CA ALA A 382 -1.86 -7.17 1.57
C ALA A 382 -0.66 -6.90 2.49
N ALA A 383 -0.52 -5.66 2.99
CA ALA A 383 0.54 -5.29 3.95
C ALA A 383 0.40 -6.00 5.31
N CYS A 384 -0.80 -6.47 5.66
CA CYS A 384 -1.08 -7.28 6.85
C CYS A 384 -1.14 -8.78 6.58
N CYS A 385 -0.87 -9.24 5.37
CA CYS A 385 -1.07 -10.63 4.94
C CYS A 385 -2.51 -11.15 5.20
N LEU A 386 -3.51 -10.24 5.21
CA LEU A 386 -4.90 -10.56 5.44
C LEU A 386 -5.54 -11.11 4.14
N PRO A 387 -6.21 -12.27 4.16
CA PRO A 387 -6.88 -12.81 2.98
C PRO A 387 -8.06 -11.93 2.57
N TRP A 388 -7.84 -11.10 1.53
CA TRP A 388 -8.76 -10.03 1.13
C TRP A 388 -10.19 -10.51 0.84
N GLN A 389 -10.34 -11.66 0.18
CA GLN A 389 -11.67 -12.16 -0.20
C GLN A 389 -12.52 -12.53 1.01
N GLU A 390 -11.91 -13.19 2.01
CA GLU A 390 -12.58 -13.56 3.24
C GLU A 390 -12.88 -12.32 4.09
N ALA A 391 -11.91 -11.41 4.21
CA ALA A 391 -12.09 -10.13 4.89
C ALA A 391 -13.23 -9.31 4.27
N LEU A 392 -13.32 -9.25 2.93
CA LEU A 392 -14.37 -8.50 2.24
C LEU A 392 -15.77 -9.05 2.53
N ASN A 393 -15.91 -10.36 2.69
CA ASN A 393 -17.20 -10.97 3.03
C ASN A 393 -17.64 -10.55 4.45
N LEU A 394 -16.72 -10.55 5.42
CA LEU A 394 -17.02 -10.08 6.78
C LEU A 394 -17.28 -8.57 6.82
N LEU A 395 -16.49 -7.77 6.11
CA LEU A 395 -16.66 -6.32 6.03
C LEU A 395 -18.01 -5.91 5.45
N ARG A 396 -18.56 -6.66 4.50
CA ARG A 396 -19.93 -6.43 3.98
C ARG A 396 -20.99 -6.65 5.05
N VAL A 397 -20.84 -7.67 5.89
CA VAL A 397 -21.75 -7.91 7.02
C VAL A 397 -21.63 -6.78 8.03
N GLN A 398 -20.42 -6.36 8.35
CA GLN A 398 -20.14 -5.26 9.26
C GLN A 398 -20.62 -3.90 8.73
N GLU A 399 -20.58 -3.67 7.43
CA GLU A 399 -21.16 -2.49 6.78
C GLU A 399 -22.68 -2.46 6.98
N TYR A 400 -23.35 -3.59 6.76
CA TYR A 400 -24.79 -3.71 6.97
C TYR A 400 -25.20 -3.47 8.45
N THR A 401 -24.38 -3.89 9.40
CA THR A 401 -24.61 -3.67 10.84
C THR A 401 -24.12 -2.30 11.34
N GLY A 402 -23.50 -1.49 10.47
CA GLY A 402 -22.97 -0.16 10.83
C GLY A 402 -21.65 -0.17 11.59
N GLN A 403 -21.02 -1.33 11.79
CA GLN A 403 -19.72 -1.45 12.47
C GLN A 403 -18.59 -0.86 11.65
N VAL A 404 -18.68 -0.92 10.33
CA VAL A 404 -17.76 -0.26 9.40
C VAL A 404 -18.53 0.61 8.42
N ARG A 405 -17.86 1.63 7.88
CA ARG A 405 -18.36 2.46 6.80
C ARG A 405 -17.50 2.26 5.57
N ARG A 406 -18.15 1.99 4.44
CA ARG A 406 -17.52 1.84 3.15
C ARG A 406 -17.51 3.15 2.38
N GLY A 407 -16.44 3.41 1.62
CA GLY A 407 -16.34 4.59 0.77
C GLY A 407 -15.11 4.55 -0.12
N TYR A 408 -14.81 5.72 -0.69
CA TYR A 408 -13.57 6.03 -1.39
C TYR A 408 -12.98 7.26 -0.71
N PHE A 409 -12.12 7.05 0.27
CA PHE A 409 -11.62 8.12 1.15
C PHE A 409 -10.30 8.70 0.64
N VAL A 410 -9.43 7.86 0.10
CA VAL A 410 -8.08 8.21 -0.30
C VAL A 410 -7.85 7.84 -1.76
N ARG A 411 -7.43 8.83 -2.55
CA ARG A 411 -7.05 8.61 -3.95
C ARG A 411 -5.81 7.73 -4.03
N GLY A 412 -5.77 6.84 -5.01
CA GLY A 412 -4.62 5.95 -5.24
C GLY A 412 -4.70 4.60 -4.51
N LEU A 413 -5.62 4.42 -3.56
CA LEU A 413 -5.97 3.11 -3.03
C LEU A 413 -7.04 2.45 -3.90
N SER A 414 -6.87 1.16 -4.21
CA SER A 414 -7.74 0.47 -5.16
C SER A 414 -9.01 -0.10 -4.53
N GLY A 415 -10.13 0.02 -5.23
CA GLY A 415 -11.39 -0.60 -4.85
C GLY A 415 -12.06 0.03 -3.64
N ALA A 416 -12.86 -0.76 -2.93
CA ALA A 416 -13.57 -0.32 -1.74
C ALA A 416 -12.62 -0.11 -0.56
N GLN A 417 -12.83 0.98 0.18
CA GLN A 417 -12.11 1.32 1.39
C GLN A 417 -13.08 1.30 2.55
N PHE A 418 -12.65 0.79 3.69
CA PHE A 418 -13.47 0.66 4.89
C PHE A 418 -12.81 1.38 6.05
N ILE A 419 -13.61 2.03 6.90
CA ILE A 419 -13.21 2.64 8.17
C ILE A 419 -14.15 2.11 9.25
N ARG A 420 -13.64 1.81 10.45
CA ARG A 420 -14.50 1.46 11.59
C ARG A 420 -15.49 2.59 11.89
N GLY A 421 -16.74 2.25 12.17
CA GLY A 421 -17.78 3.23 12.47
C GLY A 421 -17.39 4.19 13.60
N LYS A 422 -16.76 3.67 14.67
CA LYS A 422 -16.28 4.47 15.81
C LYS A 422 -15.15 5.46 15.47
N ASP A 423 -14.36 5.16 14.43
CA ASP A 423 -13.19 5.96 14.02
C ASP A 423 -13.51 6.88 12.84
N PHE A 424 -14.71 6.74 12.25
CA PHE A 424 -15.06 7.36 10.98
C PHE A 424 -14.94 8.89 11.01
N GLU A 425 -15.53 9.54 11.99
CA GLU A 425 -15.53 11.02 12.10
C GLU A 425 -14.13 11.56 12.32
N SER A 426 -13.35 10.94 13.22
CA SER A 426 -11.99 11.39 13.53
C SER A 426 -11.03 11.18 12.33
N VAL A 427 -11.15 10.03 11.65
CA VAL A 427 -10.32 9.72 10.49
C VAL A 427 -10.66 10.63 9.32
N THR A 428 -11.94 10.79 8.97
CA THR A 428 -12.35 11.65 7.85
C THR A 428 -12.03 13.12 8.12
N TYR A 429 -12.23 13.60 9.34
CA TYR A 429 -11.82 14.95 9.73
C TYR A 429 -10.31 15.16 9.54
N THR A 430 -9.49 14.23 10.02
CA THR A 430 -8.02 14.34 9.89
C THR A 430 -7.54 14.22 8.44
N LEU A 431 -8.21 13.41 7.61
CA LEU A 431 -7.91 13.33 6.18
C LEU A 431 -8.19 14.66 5.45
N MET A 432 -9.26 15.36 5.82
CA MET A 432 -9.61 16.66 5.24
C MET A 432 -8.76 17.80 5.81
N HIS A 433 -8.28 17.67 7.05
CA HIS A 433 -7.47 18.64 7.77
C HIS A 433 -6.15 17.99 8.23
N PRO A 434 -5.28 17.60 7.29
CA PRO A 434 -4.07 16.88 7.65
C PRO A 434 -3.19 17.73 8.57
N PRO A 435 -2.57 17.13 9.60
CA PRO A 435 -1.67 17.85 10.47
C PRO A 435 -0.55 18.47 9.61
N CYS A 436 -0.41 19.79 9.67
CA CYS A 436 0.65 20.58 9.01
C CYS A 436 0.42 21.05 7.55
N SER A 437 -0.81 21.43 7.17
CA SER A 437 -1.04 22.10 5.88
C SER A 437 -1.11 23.64 5.93
N SER A 438 -0.88 24.28 7.08
CA SER A 438 -0.93 25.75 7.16
C SER A 438 0.39 26.36 7.58
N GLY A 439 0.92 27.20 6.68
CA GLY A 439 2.07 28.06 6.91
C GLY A 439 1.84 29.12 8.00
N SER A 440 2.96 29.67 8.46
CA SER A 440 3.13 30.83 9.35
C SER A 440 2.48 30.74 10.74
N PHE A 441 3.27 30.26 11.70
CA PHE A 441 3.02 30.57 13.10
C PHE A 441 3.91 31.77 13.51
N GLN A 442 3.29 32.93 13.64
CA GLN A 442 3.87 33.98 14.46
C GLN A 442 3.85 33.52 15.93
N ALA A 443 5.01 33.53 16.55
CA ALA A 443 5.12 33.39 17.99
C ALA A 443 4.54 34.67 18.63
N GLY A 444 3.31 34.56 19.13
CA GLY A 444 2.65 35.55 19.95
C GLY A 444 2.34 34.93 21.30
N ALA A 445 3.09 35.32 22.33
CA ALA A 445 2.62 35.22 23.71
C ALA A 445 1.34 36.03 23.81
N ASP A 446 0.34 35.44 24.41
CA ASP A 446 -0.60 35.96 25.38
C ASP A 446 -1.97 35.30 25.21
N GLY A 447 -2.56 34.98 26.34
CA GLY A 447 -3.88 34.38 26.46
C GLY A 447 -4.97 35.28 25.86
N ALA A 448 -5.75 34.72 24.95
CA ALA A 448 -6.98 35.32 24.48
C ALA A 448 -8.08 34.27 24.36
N ASP A 449 -9.10 34.55 25.08
CA ASP A 449 -10.47 34.10 25.14
C ASP A 449 -11.04 33.61 23.78
N LEU A 450 -11.50 32.35 23.73
CA LEU A 450 -12.23 31.77 22.61
C LEU A 450 -13.73 31.79 22.90
N SER A 451 -14.36 32.97 22.76
CA SER A 451 -15.80 33.10 22.63
C SER A 451 -16.18 33.29 21.16
N GLY A 452 -16.45 32.20 20.44
CA GLY A 452 -17.11 32.18 19.14
C GLY A 452 -18.62 31.88 19.31
N PRO A 453 -19.51 32.29 18.35
CA PRO A 453 -20.95 32.22 18.54
C PRO A 453 -21.49 30.80 18.60
N PRO A 454 -22.59 30.55 19.34
CA PRO A 454 -23.11 29.21 19.59
C PRO A 454 -23.84 28.64 18.37
N THR A 455 -23.45 27.43 17.99
CA THR A 455 -24.20 26.58 17.07
C THR A 455 -25.45 26.01 17.78
N PRO A 456 -26.60 25.93 17.12
CA PRO A 456 -27.84 25.50 17.78
C PRO A 456 -27.78 24.00 18.18
N ALA A 457 -28.06 23.73 19.44
CA ALA A 457 -28.12 22.40 20.01
C ALA A 457 -29.33 21.61 19.49
N LEU A 458 -29.12 20.38 19.04
CA LEU A 458 -30.15 19.36 18.92
C LEU A 458 -30.38 18.71 20.31
N PRO A 459 -31.61 18.46 20.71
CA PRO A 459 -31.90 17.94 22.04
C PRO A 459 -31.69 16.41 22.13
N GLY A 460 -30.94 15.98 23.13
CA GLY A 460 -30.93 14.62 23.63
C GLY A 460 -29.70 13.78 23.34
N SER A 461 -28.59 14.03 24.05
CA SER A 461 -27.65 12.98 24.44
C SER A 461 -26.89 13.44 25.68
N GLU A 462 -27.18 12.83 26.82
CA GLU A 462 -26.30 12.80 27.98
C GLU A 462 -25.02 12.07 27.60
N LEU A 463 -23.95 12.79 27.41
CA LEU A 463 -22.56 12.29 27.34
C LEU A 463 -21.66 13.34 27.99
N ALA A 464 -21.78 13.45 29.30
CA ALA A 464 -20.72 13.98 30.13
C ALA A 464 -19.60 12.94 30.21
N ASP A 465 -18.36 13.41 30.21
CA ASP A 465 -17.10 12.70 30.43
C ASP A 465 -16.59 11.81 29.30
N LYS A 466 -16.09 12.44 28.24
CA LYS A 466 -14.94 11.94 27.48
C LYS A 466 -14.18 13.09 26.78
N LYS A 467 -13.65 14.01 27.54
CA LYS A 467 -12.51 14.83 27.10
C LYS A 467 -11.21 14.02 27.22
N ALA A 468 -11.09 12.93 26.49
CA ALA A 468 -9.80 12.44 26.08
C ALA A 468 -9.34 13.34 24.91
N VAL A 469 -8.69 14.43 25.26
CA VAL A 469 -8.05 15.33 24.31
C VAL A 469 -7.01 14.51 23.57
N HIS A 470 -7.29 14.15 22.32
CA HIS A 470 -6.26 13.71 21.37
C HIS A 470 -5.39 14.94 21.07
N SER A 471 -4.45 15.26 21.95
CA SER A 471 -3.41 16.22 21.65
C SER A 471 -2.49 15.59 20.59
N VAL A 472 -2.74 15.92 19.34
CA VAL A 472 -1.87 15.52 18.23
C VAL A 472 -0.52 16.20 18.46
N PHE A 473 0.52 15.40 18.70
CA PHE A 473 1.89 15.90 18.79
C PHE A 473 2.25 16.54 17.43
N ARG A 474 2.52 17.84 17.43
CA ARG A 474 3.04 18.57 16.27
C ARG A 474 4.55 18.59 16.37
N PRO A 475 5.30 17.94 15.46
CA PRO A 475 6.74 18.16 15.34
C PRO A 475 7.02 19.64 15.06
N SER A 476 8.11 20.17 15.56
CA SER A 476 8.56 21.52 15.26
C SER A 476 8.59 21.72 13.74
N GLY A 477 7.89 22.73 13.23
CA GLY A 477 7.86 23.06 11.80
C GLY A 477 7.11 22.08 10.89
N GLY A 478 6.41 21.08 11.41
CA GLY A 478 5.66 20.12 10.60
C GLY A 478 6.51 19.10 9.84
N ILE A 479 7.81 19.04 10.11
CA ILE A 479 8.75 18.10 9.48
C ILE A 479 8.91 16.88 10.38
N PHE A 480 8.86 15.70 9.75
CA PHE A 480 9.01 14.42 10.43
C PHE A 480 10.00 13.53 9.70
N TRP A 481 11.07 13.11 10.41
CA TRP A 481 12.07 12.20 9.89
C TRP A 481 11.79 10.76 10.30
N LEU A 482 11.83 9.85 9.33
CA LEU A 482 11.60 8.43 9.56
C LEU A 482 12.53 7.58 8.70
N ASN A 483 12.87 6.39 9.17
CA ASN A 483 13.58 5.42 8.35
C ASN A 483 12.67 4.94 7.19
N ALA A 484 13.21 4.91 5.97
CA ALA A 484 12.46 4.48 4.79
C ALA A 484 11.92 3.04 4.90
N ALA A 485 12.61 2.17 5.64
CA ALA A 485 12.18 0.79 5.87
C ALA A 485 11.07 0.65 6.92
N ASP A 486 10.69 1.73 7.63
CA ASP A 486 9.65 1.66 8.67
C ASP A 486 8.33 1.13 8.10
N PRO A 487 7.69 0.12 8.73
CA PRO A 487 6.45 -0.47 8.23
C PRO A 487 5.31 0.52 8.03
N MET A 488 5.25 1.58 8.84
CA MET A 488 4.19 2.60 8.77
C MET A 488 4.45 3.68 7.73
N GLN A 489 5.61 3.71 7.09
CA GLN A 489 5.93 4.60 5.98
C GLN A 489 5.21 4.11 4.72
N PRO A 490 4.27 4.89 4.10
CA PRO A 490 3.37 4.36 3.06
C PRO A 490 3.94 4.39 1.64
N TRP A 491 4.91 5.28 1.35
CA TRP A 491 5.43 5.48 -0.01
C TRP A 491 6.31 4.33 -0.49
N GLY A 492 6.05 3.81 -1.69
CA GLY A 492 6.68 2.62 -2.22
C GLY A 492 6.20 1.31 -1.56
N LYS A 493 5.12 1.37 -0.75
CA LYS A 493 4.46 0.23 -0.08
C LYS A 493 2.96 0.22 -0.34
N LEU A 494 2.22 1.18 0.22
CA LEU A 494 0.79 1.35 -0.02
C LEU A 494 0.53 2.20 -1.28
N PHE A 495 1.39 3.19 -1.52
CA PHE A 495 1.34 4.06 -2.67
C PHE A 495 2.62 3.94 -3.50
N PRO A 496 2.56 4.15 -4.82
CA PRO A 496 3.75 4.38 -5.61
C PRO A 496 4.44 5.66 -5.12
N HIS A 497 5.73 5.77 -5.36
CA HIS A 497 6.43 7.03 -5.13
C HIS A 497 5.88 8.13 -6.04
N GLY A 498 5.82 9.36 -5.53
CA GLY A 498 5.49 10.53 -6.35
C GLY A 498 6.52 10.75 -7.46
N GLU A 499 6.12 11.44 -8.51
CA GLU A 499 7.00 11.76 -9.64
C GLU A 499 8.24 12.51 -9.15
N GLY A 500 9.43 12.05 -9.56
CA GLY A 500 10.71 12.63 -9.13
C GLY A 500 11.10 12.37 -7.68
N ARG A 501 10.25 11.71 -6.85
CA ARG A 501 10.47 11.50 -5.40
C ARG A 501 10.73 10.04 -5.03
N ALA A 502 11.21 9.23 -5.98
CA ALA A 502 11.48 7.81 -5.72
C ALA A 502 12.70 7.61 -4.81
N PHE A 503 12.60 6.66 -3.88
CA PHE A 503 13.67 6.24 -2.98
C PHE A 503 13.57 4.75 -2.64
N MET A 504 14.66 4.18 -2.12
CA MET A 504 14.67 2.79 -1.69
C MET A 504 14.23 2.65 -0.23
N ASN A 505 13.32 1.73 0.03
CA ASN A 505 12.82 1.41 1.38
C ASN A 505 13.80 0.50 2.14
N VAL A 506 15.00 1.00 2.41
CA VAL A 506 16.09 0.28 3.08
C VAL A 506 16.52 0.97 4.38
N PRO A 507 17.04 0.21 5.37
CA PRO A 507 17.42 0.75 6.69
C PRO A 507 18.47 1.86 6.65
N GLY A 508 19.27 1.95 5.57
CA GLY A 508 20.28 2.99 5.38
C GLY A 508 19.76 4.33 4.87
N THR A 509 18.44 4.46 4.66
CA THR A 509 17.78 5.67 4.15
C THR A 509 16.86 6.26 5.21
N ALA A 510 17.00 7.55 5.49
CA ALA A 510 16.08 8.33 6.31
C ALA A 510 15.38 9.37 5.42
N VAL A 511 14.07 9.50 5.57
CA VAL A 511 13.22 10.37 4.75
C VAL A 511 12.57 11.43 5.61
N ALA A 512 12.63 12.68 5.17
CA ALA A 512 11.88 13.80 5.73
C ALA A 512 10.51 13.90 5.05
N PHE A 513 9.49 14.06 5.85
CA PHE A 513 8.12 14.28 5.40
C PHE A 513 7.62 15.65 5.87
N ARG A 514 6.92 16.36 4.98
CA ARG A 514 6.15 17.57 5.30
C ARG A 514 4.73 17.36 4.77
N GLY A 515 3.72 17.45 5.65
CA GLY A 515 2.33 17.19 5.26
C GLY A 515 2.10 15.81 4.62
N GLY A 516 2.92 14.81 5.00
CA GLY A 516 2.87 13.45 4.43
C GLY A 516 3.68 13.25 3.14
N LEU A 517 4.17 14.31 2.48
CA LEU A 517 5.00 14.22 1.29
C LEU A 517 6.49 14.08 1.64
N PRO A 518 7.26 13.23 0.94
CA PRO A 518 8.71 13.21 1.04
C PRO A 518 9.30 14.51 0.49
N VAL A 519 10.10 15.25 1.29
CA VAL A 519 10.72 16.53 0.90
C VAL A 519 12.24 16.45 0.78
N ALA A 520 12.88 15.59 1.55
CA ALA A 520 14.32 15.30 1.45
C ALA A 520 14.62 13.91 1.99
N LEU A 521 15.79 13.39 1.69
CA LEU A 521 16.26 12.13 2.25
C LEU A 521 17.78 12.09 2.40
N PHE A 522 18.23 11.33 3.43
CA PHE A 522 19.60 10.90 3.55
C PHE A 522 19.73 9.43 3.16
N GLU A 523 20.62 9.15 2.22
CA GLU A 523 20.95 7.78 1.77
C GLU A 523 22.30 7.34 2.36
N ARG A 524 22.55 6.02 2.28
CA ARG A 524 23.84 5.41 2.67
C ARG A 524 24.27 5.79 4.08
N GLN A 525 23.30 5.77 5.01
CA GLN A 525 23.49 6.10 6.43
C GLN A 525 24.01 7.55 6.63
N GLY A 526 23.47 8.49 5.89
CA GLY A 526 23.77 9.91 5.99
C GLY A 526 24.92 10.40 5.10
N LYS A 527 25.44 9.57 4.19
CA LYS A 527 26.54 9.98 3.29
C LYS A 527 26.09 10.85 2.11
N ALA A 528 24.85 10.71 1.68
CA ALA A 528 24.31 11.48 0.58
C ALA A 528 22.98 12.12 0.96
N LEU A 529 22.82 13.40 0.63
CA LEU A 529 21.56 14.14 0.74
C LEU A 529 20.94 14.29 -0.63
N ARG A 530 19.66 13.92 -0.76
CA ARG A 530 18.82 14.28 -1.90
C ARG A 530 17.68 15.17 -1.44
N VAL A 531 17.44 16.23 -2.17
CA VAL A 531 16.40 17.23 -1.87
C VAL A 531 15.35 17.14 -2.97
N PHE A 532 14.09 16.99 -2.59
CA PHE A 532 12.94 17.00 -3.49
C PHE A 532 12.28 18.38 -3.51
N GLU A 533 12.39 19.10 -2.39
CA GLU A 533 11.83 20.43 -2.21
C GLU A 533 12.90 21.32 -1.55
N GLY A 534 13.33 22.37 -2.25
CA GLY A 534 14.37 23.30 -1.75
C GLY A 534 13.87 24.29 -0.71
N GLU A 535 12.56 24.53 -0.66
CA GLU A 535 11.96 25.46 0.30
C GLU A 535 12.07 24.95 1.73
N GLY A 536 12.63 25.79 2.64
CA GLY A 536 12.79 25.45 4.04
C GLY A 536 13.82 24.35 4.31
N LEU A 537 14.81 24.16 3.44
CA LEU A 537 15.87 23.15 3.61
C LEU A 537 16.66 23.32 4.92
N GLU A 538 16.87 24.56 5.36
CA GLU A 538 17.51 24.86 6.65
C GLU A 538 16.73 24.23 7.82
N GLU A 539 15.41 24.40 7.84
CA GLU A 539 14.52 23.82 8.86
C GLU A 539 14.52 22.27 8.79
N ILE A 540 14.52 21.71 7.58
CA ILE A 540 14.58 20.26 7.35
C ILE A 540 15.88 19.68 7.95
N LEU A 541 17.03 20.33 7.71
CA LEU A 541 18.31 19.88 8.21
C LEU A 541 18.48 20.13 9.72
N ALA A 542 17.96 21.24 10.24
CA ALA A 542 17.95 21.51 11.69
C ALA A 542 17.11 20.44 12.44
N CYS A 543 15.92 20.12 11.92
CA CYS A 543 15.09 19.04 12.46
C CYS A 543 15.83 17.69 12.41
N PHE A 544 16.51 17.37 11.30
CA PHE A 544 17.32 16.16 11.21
C PHE A 544 18.41 16.13 12.30
N ALA A 545 19.12 17.23 12.50
CA ALA A 545 20.18 17.31 13.48
C ALA A 545 19.67 17.07 14.91
N GLU A 546 18.49 17.60 15.25
CA GLU A 546 17.84 17.32 16.53
C GLU A 546 17.43 15.85 16.67
N GLU A 547 16.75 15.29 15.68
CA GLU A 547 16.31 13.90 15.70
C GLU A 547 17.51 12.92 15.75
N TYR A 548 18.59 13.23 15.06
CA TYR A 548 19.83 12.46 15.13
C TYR A 548 20.45 12.52 16.52
N LYS A 549 20.57 13.72 17.13
CA LYS A 549 21.09 13.89 18.49
C LYS A 549 20.24 13.16 19.53
N ARG A 550 18.92 13.09 19.33
CA ARG A 550 17.99 12.34 20.17
C ARG A 550 18.01 10.83 19.95
N GLY A 551 18.71 10.35 18.92
CA GLY A 551 18.83 8.92 18.63
C GLY A 551 17.70 8.31 17.82
N LYS A 552 16.84 9.09 17.16
CA LYS A 552 15.71 8.58 16.39
C LYS A 552 16.09 8.13 14.97
N VAL A 553 17.07 8.79 14.38
CA VAL A 553 17.60 8.45 13.06
C VAL A 553 19.06 8.09 13.15
N PHE A 554 19.46 7.03 12.47
CA PHE A 554 20.85 6.50 12.46
C PHE A 554 21.46 6.34 13.86
N SER A 555 20.69 5.80 14.82
CA SER A 555 21.07 5.66 16.24
C SER A 555 22.40 4.93 16.46
N GLY A 556 22.76 3.99 15.60
CA GLY A 556 24.02 3.27 15.64
C GLY A 556 25.26 4.08 15.21
N ARG A 557 25.09 5.34 14.77
CA ARG A 557 26.19 6.21 14.31
C ARG A 557 26.50 7.29 15.35
N LYS A 558 27.76 7.42 15.73
CA LYS A 558 28.25 8.52 16.57
C LYS A 558 28.56 9.79 15.77
N ARG A 559 28.84 9.63 14.46
CA ARG A 559 29.15 10.70 13.51
C ARG A 559 28.53 10.37 12.16
N ILE A 560 27.91 11.36 11.53
CA ILE A 560 27.49 11.35 10.13
C ILE A 560 28.45 12.24 9.34
N VAL A 561 28.85 11.80 8.14
CA VAL A 561 29.68 12.57 7.21
C VAL A 561 28.94 12.60 5.88
N VAL A 562 28.43 13.77 5.52
CA VAL A 562 27.72 14.00 4.25
C VAL A 562 28.74 14.41 3.20
N LYS A 563 28.87 13.56 2.18
CA LYS A 563 29.85 13.73 1.09
C LYS A 563 29.22 14.17 -0.23
N GLU A 564 27.96 13.79 -0.42
CA GLU A 564 27.24 14.04 -1.65
C GLU A 564 25.98 14.85 -1.31
N TYR A 565 25.88 16.06 -1.85
CA TYR A 565 24.79 16.98 -1.60
C TYR A 565 24.65 18.00 -2.75
N PRO A 566 23.45 18.56 -3.00
CA PRO A 566 23.28 19.68 -3.91
C PRO A 566 24.08 20.90 -3.45
N VAL A 567 24.70 21.62 -4.37
CA VAL A 567 25.55 22.79 -4.05
C VAL A 567 24.79 23.84 -3.25
N GLU A 568 23.51 24.02 -3.55
CA GLU A 568 22.59 24.97 -2.92
C GLU A 568 22.30 24.60 -1.45
N ALA A 569 22.58 23.37 -1.03
CA ALA A 569 22.37 22.91 0.33
C ALA A 569 23.49 23.31 1.30
N ALA A 570 24.64 23.82 0.82
CA ALA A 570 25.79 24.10 1.64
C ALA A 570 25.50 25.12 2.78
N GLU A 571 24.83 26.23 2.48
CA GLU A 571 24.45 27.22 3.48
C GLU A 571 23.42 26.66 4.48
N ALA A 572 22.48 25.84 4.02
CA ALA A 572 21.47 25.21 4.86
C ALA A 572 22.09 24.19 5.84
N PHE A 573 23.17 23.50 5.48
CA PHE A 573 23.90 22.63 6.39
C PHE A 573 24.51 23.41 7.56
N GLU A 574 25.18 24.53 7.29
CA GLU A 574 25.82 25.36 8.32
C GLU A 574 24.75 25.89 9.31
N LYS A 575 23.65 26.42 8.81
CA LYS A 575 22.53 26.89 9.63
C LYS A 575 21.79 25.75 10.33
N GLY A 576 21.71 24.57 9.71
CA GLY A 576 21.10 23.35 10.27
C GLY A 576 21.94 22.65 11.35
N GLY A 577 23.09 23.24 11.74
CA GLY A 577 23.92 22.75 12.85
C GLY A 577 24.92 21.66 12.47
N PHE A 578 25.24 21.50 11.19
CA PHE A 578 26.35 20.68 10.72
C PHE A 578 27.65 21.49 10.71
N MET A 579 28.76 20.81 10.97
CA MET A 579 30.09 21.41 10.90
C MET A 579 30.74 21.08 9.56
N ARG A 580 31.31 22.08 8.92
CA ARG A 580 32.07 21.89 7.67
C ARG A 580 33.48 21.38 7.98
N GLU A 581 33.83 20.25 7.39
CA GLU A 581 35.18 19.67 7.45
C GLU A 581 35.68 19.45 6.02
N ALA A 582 36.57 20.34 5.59
CA ALA A 582 37.07 20.43 4.20
C ALA A 582 35.92 20.58 3.19
N GLN A 583 35.58 19.53 2.44
CA GLN A 583 34.48 19.51 1.47
C GLN A 583 33.21 18.81 2.00
N ASP A 584 33.30 18.16 3.16
CA ASP A 584 32.23 17.36 3.75
C ASP A 584 31.51 18.15 4.85
N PHE A 585 30.24 17.81 5.11
CA PHE A 585 29.50 18.27 6.28
C PHE A 585 29.38 17.16 7.32
N CYS A 586 29.70 17.47 8.57
CA CYS A 586 29.72 16.52 9.66
C CYS A 586 28.70 16.86 10.74
N LEU A 587 28.03 15.84 11.28
CA LEU A 587 27.15 15.96 12.43
C LEU A 587 27.54 14.95 13.49
N TYR A 588 27.75 15.43 14.70
CA TYR A 588 28.17 14.63 15.88
C TYR A 588 26.97 14.48 16.85
N ARG A 589 26.93 13.31 17.50
CA ARG A 589 25.95 13.05 18.58
C ARG A 589 26.57 13.37 19.92
#